data_ccf47d299b39127a4896e7d6bc1ced29
#
_entry.id   ccf47d299b39127a4896e7d6bc1ced29
#
_cell.length_a   1.000
_cell.length_b   1.000
_cell.length_c   1.000
_cell.angle_alpha   90.00
_cell.angle_beta   90.00
_cell.angle_gamma   90.00
#
_symmetry.space_group_name_H-M   'P 1'
#
loop_
_entity.id
_entity.type
_entity.pdbx_description
1 polymer ?
#
loop_
_entity_poly.entity_id
_entity_poly.type
_entity_poly.pdbx_seq_one_letter_code
_entity_poly.pdbx_strand_id
1 'polypeptide(L)' 'MHTLTLNDDERALLLELLESRLKELSHEIHQTDSHAYRDGLAVKQNMLQQLVEKLQKP' A
#
# COMPACT_ATOMS: atom_id res chain seq x y z
N MET A 1 18.31 2.44 8.56
CA MET A 1 17.04 1.79 8.89
C MET A 1 16.27 2.67 9.87
N HIS A 2 14.98 2.85 9.65
CA HIS A 2 14.14 3.71 10.48
C HIS A 2 13.23 2.87 11.35
N THR A 3 13.03 3.33 12.58
CA THR A 3 12.08 2.73 13.49
C THR A 3 10.89 3.66 13.66
N LEU A 4 9.69 3.12 13.50
CA LEU A 4 8.46 3.89 13.62
C LEU A 4 7.61 3.31 14.73
N THR A 5 7.27 4.13 15.72
CA THR A 5 6.42 3.73 16.82
C THR A 5 5.06 4.38 16.68
N LEU A 6 4.00 3.57 16.67
CA LEU A 6 2.64 4.02 16.48
C LEU A 6 1.76 3.54 17.63
N ASN A 7 0.82 4.38 18.06
CA ASN A 7 -0.24 3.92 18.95
C ASN A 7 -1.32 3.21 18.11
N ASP A 8 -2.31 2.62 18.79
CA ASP A 8 -3.33 1.82 18.10
C ASP A 8 -4.17 2.65 17.15
N ASP A 9 -4.50 3.88 17.51
CA ASP A 9 -5.30 4.76 16.66
C ASP A 9 -4.53 5.17 15.42
N GLU A 10 -3.25 5.48 15.58
CA GLU A 10 -2.38 5.84 14.46
C GLU A 10 -2.22 4.67 13.50
N ARG A 11 -2.03 3.47 14.05
CA ARG A 11 -1.89 2.27 13.24
C ARG A 11 -3.17 2.01 12.44
N ALA A 12 -4.33 2.13 13.08
CA ALA A 12 -5.62 1.93 12.41
C ALA A 12 -5.82 2.92 11.28
N LEU A 13 -5.51 4.19 11.51
CA LEU A 13 -5.63 5.22 10.48
C LEU A 13 -4.69 4.96 9.30
N LEU A 14 -3.46 4.59 9.59
CA LEU A 14 -2.48 4.30 8.55
C LEU A 14 -2.90 3.10 7.71
N LEU A 15 -3.41 2.04 8.35
CA LEU A 15 -3.93 0.88 7.64
C LEU A 15 -5.07 1.26 6.71
N GLU A 16 -5.99 2.09 7.19
CA GLU A 16 -7.11 2.55 6.39
C GLU A 16 -6.62 3.29 5.14
N LEU A 17 -5.66 4.20 5.30
CA LEU A 17 -5.10 4.96 4.17
C LEU A 17 -4.36 4.06 3.19
N LEU A 18 -3.58 3.11 3.69
CA LEU A 18 -2.85 2.18 2.83
C LEU A 18 -3.78 1.26 2.05
N GLU A 19 -4.82 0.75 2.69
CA GLU A 19 -5.78 -0.12 2.02
C GLU A 19 -6.58 0.65 0.97
N SER A 20 -6.93 1.89 1.25
CA SER A 20 -7.59 2.75 0.29
C SER A 20 -6.70 2.98 -0.94
N ARG A 21 -5.41 3.26 -0.72
CA ARG A 21 -4.47 3.45 -1.82
C ARG A 21 -4.26 2.18 -2.63
N LEU A 22 -4.27 1.02 -1.98
CA LEU A 22 -4.18 -0.27 -2.67
C LEU A 22 -5.33 -0.46 -3.64
N LYS A 23 -6.54 -0.12 -3.23
CA LYS A 23 -7.73 -0.21 -4.10
C LYS A 23 -7.59 0.72 -5.30
N GLU A 24 -7.12 1.94 -5.08
CA GLU A 24 -6.90 2.89 -6.18
C GLU A 24 -5.87 2.36 -7.17
N LEU A 25 -4.75 1.81 -6.68
CA LEU A 25 -3.71 1.26 -7.54
C LEU A 25 -4.21 0.06 -8.34
N SER A 26 -4.98 -0.83 -7.72
CA SER A 26 -5.58 -1.97 -8.42
C SER A 26 -6.47 -1.48 -9.57
N HIS A 27 -7.24 -0.44 -9.32
CA HIS A 27 -8.12 0.14 -10.33
C HIS A 27 -7.31 0.74 -11.49
N GLU A 28 -6.26 1.50 -11.18
CA GLU A 28 -5.38 2.08 -12.19
C GLU A 28 -4.69 1.01 -13.03
N ILE A 29 -4.22 -0.07 -12.41
CA ILE A 29 -3.57 -1.18 -13.11
C ILE A 29 -4.52 -1.80 -14.12
N HIS A 30 -5.78 -1.97 -13.78
CA HIS A 30 -6.77 -2.55 -14.69
C HIS A 30 -7.14 -1.62 -15.84
N GLN A 31 -6.97 -0.32 -15.67
CA GLN A 31 -7.38 0.67 -16.66
C GLN A 31 -6.26 1.12 -17.59
N THR A 32 -5.01 0.86 -17.25
CA THR A 32 -3.90 1.33 -18.09
C THR A 32 -3.53 0.31 -19.16
N ASP A 33 -3.25 0.82 -20.38
CA ASP A 33 -2.77 0.01 -21.49
C ASP A 33 -1.25 -0.02 -21.59
N SER A 34 -0.56 0.81 -20.82
CA SER A 34 0.89 0.91 -20.85
C SER A 34 1.52 -0.13 -19.92
N HIS A 35 2.32 -1.04 -20.47
CA HIS A 35 3.02 -2.06 -19.68
C HIS A 35 4.03 -1.43 -18.72
N ALA A 36 4.77 -0.43 -19.17
CA ALA A 36 5.77 0.23 -18.33
C ALA A 36 5.11 0.92 -17.12
N TYR A 37 4.01 1.61 -17.36
CA TYR A 37 3.26 2.28 -16.31
C TYR A 37 2.66 1.26 -15.34
N ARG A 38 2.09 0.18 -15.86
CA ARG A 38 1.52 -0.90 -15.06
C ARG A 38 2.57 -1.54 -14.16
N ASP A 39 3.77 -1.79 -14.68
CA ASP A 39 4.86 -2.39 -13.91
C ASP A 39 5.25 -1.49 -12.74
N GLY A 40 5.32 -0.19 -12.95
CA GLY A 40 5.61 0.77 -11.88
C GLY A 40 4.54 0.76 -10.80
N LEU A 41 3.27 0.69 -11.19
CA LEU A 41 2.16 0.61 -10.25
C LEU A 41 2.19 -0.70 -9.47
N ALA A 42 2.55 -1.80 -10.12
CA ALA A 42 2.65 -3.10 -9.47
C ALA A 42 3.72 -3.11 -8.38
N VAL A 43 4.85 -2.45 -8.62
CA VAL A 43 5.90 -2.32 -7.60
C VAL A 43 5.38 -1.57 -6.39
N LYS A 44 4.69 -0.45 -6.61
CA LYS A 44 4.09 0.33 -5.52
C LYS A 44 3.04 -0.48 -4.76
N GLN A 45 2.23 -1.24 -5.47
CA GLN A 45 1.22 -2.11 -4.87
C GLN A 45 1.86 -3.14 -3.95
N ASN A 46 2.94 -3.77 -4.38
CA ASN A 46 3.68 -4.73 -3.56
C ASN A 46 4.22 -4.08 -2.29
N MET A 47 4.80 -2.90 -2.41
CA MET A 47 5.34 -2.18 -1.26
C MET A 47 4.25 -1.83 -0.26
N LEU A 48 3.10 -1.35 -0.73
CA LEU A 48 1.96 -1.05 0.12
C LEU A 48 1.43 -2.28 0.82
N GLN A 49 1.35 -3.40 0.10
CA GLN A 49 0.87 -4.65 0.67
C GLN A 49 1.79 -5.16 1.77
N GLN A 50 3.10 -5.04 1.56
CA GLN A 50 4.08 -5.40 2.58
C GLN A 50 3.95 -4.51 3.83
N LEU A 51 3.71 -3.21 3.64
CA LEU A 51 3.49 -2.29 4.75
C LEU A 51 2.25 -2.65 5.54
N VAL A 52 1.17 -2.98 4.85
CA VAL A 52 -0.09 -3.42 5.51
C VAL A 52 0.18 -4.66 6.36
N GLU A 53 0.89 -5.64 5.80
CA GLU A 53 1.23 -6.86 6.53
C GLU A 53 2.06 -6.57 7.78
N LYS A 54 3.04 -5.69 7.67
CA LYS A 54 3.88 -5.31 8.81
C LYS A 54 3.07 -4.63 9.91
N LEU A 55 2.11 -3.81 9.53
CA LEU A 55 1.26 -3.09 10.49
C LEU A 55 0.24 -4.00 11.17
N GLN A 56 -0.15 -5.09 10.50
CA GLN A 56 -1.11 -6.05 11.05
C GLN A 56 -0.47 -7.06 12.00
N LYS A 57 0.83 -7.25 11.91
CA LYS A 57 1.53 -8.18 12.80
C LYS A 57 1.74 -7.54 14.17
N PRO A 58 1.59 -8.33 15.24
CA PRO A 58 1.84 -7.84 16.60
C PRO A 58 3.31 -7.52 16.84
#